data_11225305b4c252af52e491646e2aa304
#
_entry.id   11225305b4c252af52e491646e2aa304
#
_cell.length_a   1.000
_cell.length_b   1.000
_cell.length_c   1.000
_cell.angle_alpha   90.00
_cell.angle_beta   90.00
_cell.angle_gamma   90.00
#
_symmetry.space_group_name_H-M   'P 1'
#
loop_
_entity.id
_entity.type
_entity.pdbx_description
1 polymer ?
#
loop_
_entity_poly.entity_id
_entity_poly.type
_entity_poly.pdbx_seq_one_letter_code
_entity_poly.pdbx_strand_id
1 'polypeptide(L)'
;GTRDYDILAVQYTYAPVDPYPDVAWLLGGEGSWTGYGDAQVDEALRATQLTSDMEETKQLYSTVDKKVQEDVPMISAYIISAQGAVNKRLTGAVPSVYGFFNDVQNWDVAE
;
A
#
# COMPACT_ATOMS: atom_id res chain seq x y z
N GLY A 1 11.58 10.89 -14.88
CA GLY A 1 11.46 10.20 -16.17
C GLY A 1 10.32 10.79 -16.98
N THR A 2 10.42 10.72 -18.29
CA THR A 2 9.31 11.07 -19.17
C THR A 2 8.22 10.01 -19.01
N ARG A 3 7.00 10.39 -18.68
CA ARG A 3 5.84 9.47 -18.63
C ARG A 3 5.30 9.26 -20.06
N ASP A 4 6.15 8.69 -20.91
CA ASP A 4 5.85 8.48 -22.33
C ASP A 4 5.27 7.06 -22.53
N TYR A 5 4.08 6.85 -21.96
CA TYR A 5 3.30 5.62 -22.07
C TYR A 5 1.81 5.90 -21.94
N ASP A 6 0.99 5.16 -22.66
CA ASP A 6 -0.48 5.22 -22.52
C ASP A 6 -0.96 4.34 -21.38
N ILE A 7 -0.34 3.17 -21.16
CA ILE A 7 -0.66 2.23 -20.10
C ILE A 7 0.62 1.65 -19.52
N LEU A 8 0.72 1.59 -18.20
CA LEU A 8 1.82 0.96 -17.49
C LEU A 8 1.28 -0.14 -16.58
N ALA A 9 1.79 -1.36 -16.73
CA ALA A 9 1.52 -2.46 -15.82
C ALA A 9 2.68 -2.63 -14.83
N VAL A 10 2.39 -2.59 -13.55
CA VAL A 10 3.39 -2.68 -12.49
C VAL A 10 2.89 -3.55 -11.33
N GLN A 11 3.84 -4.10 -10.60
CA GLN A 11 3.58 -4.70 -9.31
C GLN A 11 3.96 -3.69 -8.23
N TYR A 12 3.05 -3.47 -7.28
CA TYR A 12 3.28 -2.59 -6.15
C TYR A 12 2.97 -3.31 -4.83
N THR A 13 3.74 -3.01 -3.80
CA THR A 13 3.53 -3.56 -2.45
C THR A 13 3.29 -2.43 -1.48
N TYR A 14 2.15 -2.45 -0.80
CA TYR A 14 1.79 -1.46 0.21
C TYR A 14 2.42 -1.78 1.56
N ALA A 15 2.78 -0.72 2.30
CA ALA A 15 3.13 -0.85 3.70
C ALA A 15 1.88 -1.21 4.52
N PRO A 16 1.95 -2.25 5.41
CA PRO A 16 0.76 -2.73 6.11
C PRO A 16 0.31 -1.83 7.27
N VAL A 17 1.10 -0.84 7.66
CA VAL A 17 0.87 -0.05 8.87
C VAL A 17 0.22 1.30 8.58
N ASP A 18 0.74 2.02 7.60
CA ASP A 18 0.26 3.34 7.22
C ASP A 18 0.11 3.39 5.69
N PRO A 19 -1.09 3.48 5.17
CA PRO A 19 -1.31 3.54 3.72
C PRO A 19 -0.93 4.89 3.10
N TYR A 20 -0.79 5.96 3.90
CA TYR A 20 -0.61 7.31 3.38
C TYR A 20 0.60 7.45 2.44
N PRO A 21 1.83 7.03 2.80
CA PRO A 21 2.97 7.21 1.92
C PRO A 21 2.79 6.56 0.55
N ASP A 22 2.20 5.37 0.53
CA ASP A 22 1.97 4.59 -0.68
C ASP A 22 0.88 5.21 -1.55
N VAL A 23 -0.25 5.59 -0.95
CA VAL A 23 -1.37 6.21 -1.66
C VAL A 23 -1.00 7.59 -2.19
N ALA A 24 -0.32 8.41 -1.39
CA ALA A 24 0.16 9.72 -1.81
C ALA A 24 1.18 9.62 -2.96
N TRP A 25 2.08 8.63 -2.91
CA TRP A 25 3.04 8.41 -3.98
C TRP A 25 2.37 7.95 -5.29
N LEU A 26 1.30 7.19 -5.22
CA LEU A 26 0.56 6.73 -6.39
C LEU A 26 -0.37 7.81 -6.96
N LEU A 27 -1.06 8.58 -6.11
CA LEU A 27 -2.23 9.37 -6.49
C LEU A 27 -2.11 10.86 -6.11
N GLY A 28 -1.14 11.25 -5.28
CA GLY A 28 -1.04 12.59 -4.71
C GLY A 28 -0.31 13.58 -5.62
N GLY A 29 -1.07 14.51 -6.24
CA GLY A 29 -0.54 15.61 -7.01
C GLY A 29 0.16 15.25 -8.32
N GLU A 30 0.62 16.28 -9.04
CA GLU A 30 1.32 16.11 -10.32
C GLU A 30 2.63 15.32 -10.19
N GLY A 31 3.21 15.27 -8.98
CA GLY A 31 4.42 14.53 -8.67
C GLY A 31 4.20 13.02 -8.48
N SER A 32 2.95 12.57 -8.39
CA SER A 32 2.62 11.17 -8.20
C SER A 32 3.13 10.30 -9.34
N TRP A 33 3.31 9.03 -9.05
CA TRP A 33 3.83 8.09 -10.05
C TRP A 33 2.90 7.92 -11.25
N THR A 34 1.60 7.90 -11.02
CA THR A 34 0.59 7.82 -12.09
C THR A 34 0.46 9.14 -12.87
N GLY A 35 0.90 10.27 -12.29
CA GLY A 35 0.64 11.60 -12.82
C GLY A 35 -0.77 12.11 -12.58
N TYR A 36 -1.56 11.34 -11.84
CA TYR A 36 -2.89 11.75 -11.43
C TYR A 36 -2.80 12.88 -10.40
N GLY A 37 -3.54 13.95 -10.60
CA GLY A 37 -3.62 15.10 -9.70
C GLY A 37 -5.06 15.57 -9.61
N ASP A 38 -5.67 15.35 -8.44
CA ASP A 38 -7.01 15.83 -8.12
C ASP A 38 -6.98 16.55 -6.76
N ALA A 39 -7.50 17.78 -6.72
CA ALA A 39 -7.43 18.64 -5.53
C ALA A 39 -8.18 18.03 -4.32
N GLN A 40 -9.26 17.27 -4.54
CA GLN A 40 -10.00 16.62 -3.46
C GLN A 40 -9.21 15.43 -2.90
N VAL A 41 -8.53 14.68 -3.76
CA VAL A 41 -7.64 13.60 -3.35
C VAL A 41 -6.47 14.14 -2.54
N ASP A 42 -5.83 15.20 -3.02
CA ASP A 42 -4.69 15.81 -2.33
C ASP A 42 -5.08 16.39 -0.97
N GLU A 43 -6.24 17.04 -0.88
CA GLU A 43 -6.76 17.56 0.39
C GLU A 43 -7.12 16.44 1.36
N ALA A 44 -7.83 15.41 0.89
CA ALA A 44 -8.18 14.25 1.73
C ALA A 44 -6.93 13.53 2.23
N LEU A 45 -5.95 13.26 1.38
CA LEU A 45 -4.69 12.64 1.78
C LEU A 45 -3.93 13.48 2.80
N ARG A 46 -3.86 14.80 2.61
CA ARG A 46 -3.22 15.69 3.58
C ARG A 46 -3.95 15.69 4.92
N ALA A 47 -5.29 15.69 4.91
CA ALA A 47 -6.10 15.68 6.12
C ALA A 47 -5.90 14.39 6.94
N THR A 48 -5.63 13.23 6.32
CA THR A 48 -5.33 11.99 7.06
C THR A 48 -4.10 12.13 7.96
N GLN A 49 -3.17 13.02 7.65
CA GLN A 49 -1.96 13.25 8.44
C GLN A 49 -2.18 14.24 9.59
N LEU A 50 -3.34 14.88 9.66
CA LEU A 50 -3.67 15.89 10.66
C LEU A 50 -4.65 15.39 11.72
N THR A 51 -5.23 14.21 11.53
CA THR A 51 -6.18 13.60 12.46
C THR A 51 -5.64 12.29 13.04
N SER A 52 -5.99 12.01 14.28
CA SER A 52 -5.83 10.71 14.92
C SER A 52 -7.14 9.95 15.09
N ASP A 53 -8.25 10.53 14.62
CA ASP A 53 -9.56 9.89 14.66
C ASP A 53 -9.68 8.86 13.53
N MET A 54 -9.92 7.61 13.91
CA MET A 54 -10.00 6.50 12.95
C MET A 54 -11.22 6.60 12.04
N GLU A 55 -12.33 7.10 12.52
CA GLU A 55 -13.54 7.22 11.70
C GLU A 55 -13.40 8.38 10.70
N GLU A 56 -12.81 9.48 11.11
CA GLU A 56 -12.45 10.56 10.21
C GLU A 56 -11.46 10.09 9.14
N THR A 57 -10.42 9.36 9.53
CA THR A 57 -9.44 8.77 8.60
C THR A 57 -10.11 7.87 7.57
N LYS A 58 -11.04 7.01 7.97
CA LYS A 58 -11.82 6.17 7.04
C LYS A 58 -12.65 6.97 6.06
N GLN A 59 -13.28 8.05 6.51
CA GLN A 59 -14.06 8.93 5.65
C GLN A 59 -13.19 9.63 4.61
N LEU A 60 -12.01 10.09 5.00
CA LEU A 60 -11.05 10.71 4.10
C LEU A 60 -10.57 9.72 3.03
N TYR A 61 -10.19 8.50 3.40
CA TYR A 61 -9.85 7.46 2.43
C TYR A 61 -11.03 7.03 1.56
N SER A 62 -12.26 7.05 2.09
CA SER A 62 -13.46 6.81 1.28
C SER A 62 -13.65 7.90 0.19
N THR A 63 -13.25 9.13 0.46
CA THR A 63 -13.27 10.20 -0.53
C THR A 63 -12.25 9.94 -1.64
N VAL A 64 -11.04 9.53 -1.28
CA VAL A 64 -10.00 9.13 -2.24
C VAL A 64 -10.48 7.96 -3.10
N ASP A 65 -11.05 6.92 -2.48
CA ASP A 65 -11.55 5.72 -3.18
C ASP A 65 -12.64 6.07 -4.20
N LYS A 66 -13.60 6.91 -3.82
CA LYS A 66 -14.65 7.38 -4.74
C LYS A 66 -14.08 8.09 -5.94
N LYS A 67 -13.12 9.00 -5.75
CA LYS A 67 -12.48 9.71 -6.84
C LYS A 67 -11.69 8.79 -7.76
N VAL A 68 -10.98 7.82 -7.20
CA VAL A 68 -10.28 6.78 -7.98
C VAL A 68 -11.25 5.94 -8.81
N GLN A 69 -12.42 5.61 -8.27
CA GLN A 69 -13.47 4.88 -9.01
C GLN A 69 -14.12 5.73 -10.11
N GLU A 70 -14.27 7.03 -9.91
CA GLU A 70 -14.82 7.95 -10.90
C GLU A 70 -13.85 8.20 -12.06
N ASP A 71 -12.60 8.51 -11.75
CA ASP A 71 -11.60 8.97 -12.72
C ASP A 71 -10.74 7.83 -13.29
N VAL A 72 -10.71 6.68 -12.62
CA VAL A 72 -9.98 5.44 -13.00
C VAL A 72 -8.51 5.69 -13.37
N PRO A 73 -7.71 6.39 -12.54
CA PRO A 73 -6.29 6.63 -12.85
C PRO A 73 -5.46 5.34 -12.79
N MET A 74 -5.97 4.32 -12.12
CA MET A 74 -5.34 3.00 -12.00
C MET A 74 -6.39 1.90 -11.87
N ILE A 75 -6.02 0.69 -12.29
CA ILE A 75 -6.85 -0.50 -12.17
C ILE A 75 -6.05 -1.58 -11.43
N SER A 76 -6.56 -2.04 -10.29
CA SER A 76 -6.00 -3.21 -9.61
C SER A 76 -6.47 -4.49 -10.29
N ALA A 77 -5.56 -5.15 -11.00
CA ALA A 77 -5.89 -6.36 -11.74
C ALA A 77 -5.97 -7.60 -10.84
N TYR A 78 -5.06 -7.72 -9.86
CA TYR A 78 -5.02 -8.83 -8.92
C TYR A 78 -4.11 -8.50 -7.71
N ILE A 79 -4.29 -9.24 -6.64
CA ILE A 79 -3.43 -9.17 -5.45
C ILE A 79 -2.53 -10.41 -5.43
N ILE A 80 -1.22 -10.18 -5.32
CA ILE A 80 -0.24 -11.26 -5.19
C ILE A 80 -0.08 -11.60 -3.71
N SER A 81 -0.25 -12.87 -3.37
CA SER A 81 0.09 -13.36 -2.04
C SER A 81 1.57 -13.72 -1.98
N ALA A 82 2.29 -13.18 -1.00
CA ALA A 82 3.63 -13.65 -0.71
C ALA A 82 3.57 -15.07 -0.17
N GLN A 83 4.42 -15.95 -0.71
CA GLN A 83 4.52 -17.33 -0.28
C GLN A 83 5.94 -17.61 0.18
N GLY A 84 6.07 -18.41 1.23
CA GLY A 84 7.35 -18.86 1.74
C GLY A 84 7.30 -20.35 2.08
N ALA A 85 8.45 -21.00 1.93
CA ALA A 85 8.64 -22.37 2.35
C ALA A 85 9.65 -22.42 3.49
N VAL A 86 9.31 -23.11 4.56
CA VAL A 86 10.14 -23.26 5.74
C VAL A 86 10.42 -24.75 5.96
N ASN A 87 11.69 -25.09 6.24
CA ASN A 87 12.03 -26.45 6.61
C ASN A 87 11.33 -26.79 7.93
N LYS A 88 10.72 -27.97 8.01
CA LYS A 88 9.96 -28.43 9.18
C LYS A 88 10.79 -28.52 10.48
N ARG A 89 12.12 -28.54 10.38
CA ARG A 89 13.02 -28.47 11.54
C ARG A 89 13.11 -27.06 12.12
N LEU A 90 12.76 -26.01 11.36
CA LEU A 90 12.75 -24.65 11.86
C LEU A 90 11.42 -24.39 12.56
N THR A 91 11.47 -24.14 13.87
CA THR A 91 10.32 -23.80 14.70
C THR A 91 10.27 -22.28 14.96
N GLY A 92 9.09 -21.75 15.29
CA GLY A 92 8.90 -20.33 15.55
C GLY A 92 8.83 -19.42 14.30
N ALA A 93 9.10 -19.95 13.11
CA ALA A 93 9.03 -19.19 11.88
C ALA A 93 7.57 -19.06 11.41
N VAL A 94 6.91 -17.97 11.80
CA VAL A 94 5.53 -17.67 11.42
C VAL A 94 5.52 -16.48 10.46
N PRO A 95 4.97 -16.64 9.24
CA PRO A 95 4.80 -15.52 8.33
C PRO A 95 3.90 -14.44 8.95
N SER A 96 4.31 -13.20 8.85
CA SER A 96 3.51 -12.05 9.29
C SER A 96 3.33 -11.05 8.15
N VAL A 97 2.44 -10.08 8.34
CA VAL A 97 2.27 -8.96 7.42
C VAL A 97 3.55 -8.11 7.27
N TYR A 98 4.45 -8.18 8.24
CA TYR A 98 5.74 -7.47 8.24
C TYR A 98 6.87 -8.27 7.56
N GLY A 99 6.56 -9.45 7.06
CA GLY A 99 7.51 -10.32 6.38
C GLY A 99 7.86 -11.59 7.16
N PHE A 100 8.74 -12.39 6.54
CA PHE A 100 9.13 -13.70 7.07
C PHE A 100 10.06 -13.62 8.27
N PHE A 101 10.91 -12.59 8.31
CA PHE A 101 11.99 -12.48 9.30
C PHE A 101 11.65 -11.60 10.50
N ASN A 102 10.39 -11.20 10.63
CA ASN A 102 9.99 -10.25 11.68
C ASN A 102 10.26 -10.78 13.10
N ASP A 103 10.13 -12.09 13.32
CA ASP A 103 10.30 -12.75 14.61
C ASP A 103 11.47 -13.74 14.63
N VAL A 104 12.53 -13.46 13.87
CA VAL A 104 13.71 -14.31 13.75
C VAL A 104 14.38 -14.66 15.09
N GLN A 105 14.27 -13.76 16.09
CA GLN A 105 14.77 -13.98 17.45
C GLN A 105 14.04 -15.13 18.18
N ASN A 106 12.89 -15.54 17.69
CA ASN A 106 12.09 -16.64 18.26
C ASN A 106 12.26 -17.98 17.49
N TRP A 107 13.13 -17.99 16.48
CA TRP A 107 13.37 -19.18 15.70
C TRP A 107 14.31 -20.14 16.41
N ASP A 108 14.04 -21.42 16.27
CA ASP A 108 14.87 -22.50 16.79
C ASP A 108 14.91 -23.65 15.80
N VAL A 109 15.94 -24.48 15.90
CA VAL A 109 16.12 -25.64 15.03
C VAL A 109 15.92 -26.90 15.86
N ALA A 110 14.86 -27.66 15.55
CA ALA A 110 14.64 -28.96 16.18
C ALA A 110 15.78 -29.94 15.81
N GLU A 111 16.27 -30.65 16.82
CA GLU A 111 17.26 -31.70 16.67
C GLU A 111 16.79 -32.89 15.79
#